data_d9ea48be251fa6dd256eca4f61f3e76c
#
_entry.id   d9ea48be251fa6dd256eca4f61f3e76c
#
_cell.length_a   1.000
_cell.length_b   1.000
_cell.length_c   1.000
_cell.angle_alpha   90.00
_cell.angle_beta   90.00
_cell.angle_gamma   90.00
#
_symmetry.space_group_name_H-M   'P 1'
#
loop_
_entity.id
_entity.type
_entity.pdbx_description
1 polymer ?
#
loop_
_entity_poly.entity_id
_entity_poly.type
_entity_poly.pdbx_seq_one_letter_code
_entity_poly.pdbx_strand_id
1 'polypeptide(L)'
;MSISDPIADMLTRIRNGQRVSLPSVSMPSSTKKESIAKVLLDEGYIASYRVEPGENNKPVLQIELKYFEGRPVIDEIRRVSRSGLRIYRGKSDVPKVQGGLGIAIVSTSAGVMSDRAARAGGPGGEVLCVVS
;
A
#
# COMPACT_ATOMS: atom_id res chain seq x y z
N MET A 1 -6.79 -22.84 -1.28
CA MET A 1 -6.39 -22.01 -2.41
C MET A 1 -5.30 -21.05 -1.99
N SER A 2 -4.21 -21.03 -2.70
CA SER A 2 -3.13 -20.11 -2.37
C SER A 2 -3.47 -18.69 -2.86
N ILE A 3 -3.03 -17.70 -2.10
CA ILE A 3 -3.17 -16.30 -2.50
C ILE A 3 -2.07 -16.01 -3.51
N SER A 4 -2.45 -15.76 -4.76
CA SER A 4 -1.47 -15.50 -5.82
C SER A 4 -0.91 -14.09 -5.77
N ASP A 5 -1.57 -13.17 -5.07
CA ASP A 5 -1.10 -11.79 -4.92
C ASP A 5 -1.40 -11.26 -3.53
N PRO A 6 -0.44 -11.43 -2.59
CA PRO A 6 -0.65 -10.95 -1.21
C PRO A 6 -0.86 -9.44 -1.11
N ILE A 7 -0.25 -8.66 -2.02
CA ILE A 7 -0.44 -7.20 -2.02
C ILE A 7 -1.88 -6.86 -2.44
N ALA A 8 -2.39 -7.52 -3.48
CA ALA A 8 -3.78 -7.31 -3.89
C ALA A 8 -4.75 -7.67 -2.77
N ASP A 9 -4.46 -8.75 -2.04
CA ASP A 9 -5.26 -9.14 -0.87
C ASP A 9 -5.24 -8.04 0.20
N MET A 10 -4.07 -7.48 0.49
CA MET A 10 -3.93 -6.37 1.43
C MET A 10 -4.80 -5.18 1.03
N LEU A 11 -4.73 -4.76 -0.22
CA LEU A 11 -5.51 -3.63 -0.71
C LEU A 11 -7.00 -3.90 -0.64
N THR A 12 -7.40 -5.14 -0.94
CA THR A 12 -8.80 -5.55 -0.87
C THR A 12 -9.32 -5.52 0.56
N ARG A 13 -8.51 -5.97 1.54
CA ARG A 13 -8.90 -5.92 2.96
C ARG A 13 -9.09 -4.48 3.43
N ILE A 14 -8.20 -3.58 3.02
CA ILE A 14 -8.33 -2.16 3.35
C ILE A 14 -9.61 -1.60 2.73
N ARG A 15 -9.83 -1.86 1.45
CA ARG A 15 -11.02 -1.37 0.73
C ARG A 15 -12.31 -1.87 1.35
N ASN A 16 -12.39 -3.16 1.63
CA ASN A 16 -13.58 -3.77 2.21
C ASN A 16 -13.81 -3.29 3.65
N GLY A 17 -12.74 -3.16 4.43
CA GLY A 17 -12.84 -2.68 5.81
C GLY A 17 -13.40 -1.27 5.89
N GLN A 18 -12.91 -0.37 5.05
CA GLN A 18 -13.41 0.99 5.09
C GLN A 18 -14.82 1.15 4.50
N ARG A 19 -15.24 0.23 3.63
CA ARG A 19 -16.61 0.24 3.11
C ARG A 19 -17.64 0.05 4.22
N VAL A 20 -17.32 -0.76 5.21
CA VAL A 20 -18.20 -1.01 6.35
C VAL A 20 -17.73 -0.29 7.62
N SER A 21 -16.86 0.69 7.46
CA SER A 21 -16.40 1.58 8.54
C SER A 21 -15.73 0.85 9.71
N LEU A 22 -14.95 -0.20 9.41
CA LEU A 22 -14.18 -0.88 10.45
C LEU A 22 -13.07 0.04 10.98
N PRO A 23 -12.75 -0.03 12.28
CA PRO A 23 -11.63 0.76 12.81
C PRO A 23 -10.28 0.23 12.34
N SER A 24 -10.15 -1.07 12.13
CA SER A 24 -8.88 -1.68 11.71
C SER A 24 -9.12 -2.94 10.89
N VAL A 25 -8.09 -3.35 10.17
CA VAL A 25 -8.06 -4.62 9.46
C VAL A 25 -6.75 -5.33 9.79
N SER A 26 -6.76 -6.65 9.71
CA SER A 26 -5.56 -7.45 9.98
C SER A 26 -5.34 -8.46 8.87
N MET A 27 -4.09 -8.90 8.72
CA MET A 27 -3.68 -9.79 7.68
C MET A 27 -2.34 -10.43 8.02
N PRO A 28 -1.99 -11.55 7.40
CA PRO A 28 -0.62 -12.07 7.56
C PRO A 28 0.38 -11.01 7.12
N SER A 29 1.43 -10.79 7.93
CA SER A 29 2.43 -9.78 7.63
C SER A 29 3.49 -10.30 6.68
N SER A 30 4.15 -9.38 6.00
CA SER A 30 5.37 -9.63 5.24
C SER A 30 6.16 -8.33 5.19
N THR A 31 7.44 -8.44 4.87
CA THR A 31 8.31 -7.25 4.78
C THR A 31 7.74 -6.23 3.81
N LYS A 32 7.27 -6.68 2.66
CA LYS A 32 6.73 -5.79 1.64
C LYS A 32 5.43 -5.13 2.09
N LYS A 33 4.53 -5.87 2.74
CA LYS A 33 3.30 -5.29 3.27
C LYS A 33 3.58 -4.25 4.34
N GLU A 34 4.55 -4.51 5.23
CA GLU A 34 4.95 -3.55 6.25
C GLU A 34 5.49 -2.28 5.63
N SER A 35 6.29 -2.40 4.57
CA SER A 35 6.84 -1.26 3.86
C SER A 35 5.75 -0.43 3.18
N ILE A 36 4.75 -1.09 2.60
CA ILE A 36 3.59 -0.42 2.01
C ILE A 36 2.81 0.33 3.10
N ALA A 37 2.58 -0.31 4.25
CA ALA A 37 1.88 0.33 5.36
C ALA A 37 2.63 1.57 5.85
N LYS A 38 3.96 1.51 5.90
CA LYS A 38 4.77 2.66 6.29
C LYS A 38 4.57 3.84 5.32
N VAL A 39 4.56 3.58 4.02
CA VAL A 39 4.33 4.64 3.03
C VAL A 39 2.92 5.22 3.21
N LEU A 40 1.91 4.37 3.40
CA LEU A 40 0.54 4.84 3.62
C LEU A 40 0.45 5.72 4.87
N LEU A 41 1.14 5.35 5.94
CA LEU A 41 1.18 6.15 7.16
C LEU A 41 1.88 7.49 6.94
N ASP A 42 3.06 7.46 6.32
CA ASP A 42 3.85 8.65 6.07
C ASP A 42 3.11 9.65 5.18
N GLU A 43 2.31 9.15 4.25
CA GLU A 43 1.53 9.99 3.33
C GLU A 43 0.14 10.35 3.88
N GLY A 44 -0.19 9.90 5.09
CA GLY A 44 -1.41 10.30 5.76
C GLY A 44 -2.67 9.54 5.36
N TYR A 45 -2.55 8.37 4.77
CA TYR A 45 -3.70 7.58 4.32
C TYR A 45 -4.24 6.61 5.36
N ILE A 46 -3.44 6.24 6.34
CA ILE A 46 -3.88 5.39 7.45
C ILE A 46 -3.51 6.05 8.77
N ALA A 47 -4.18 5.65 9.86
CA ALA A 47 -3.93 6.25 11.17
C ALA A 47 -2.68 5.67 11.82
N SER A 48 -2.49 4.36 11.73
CA SER A 48 -1.29 3.69 12.24
C SER A 48 -1.24 2.26 11.73
N TYR A 49 -0.14 1.58 12.00
CA TYR A 49 -0.04 0.14 11.78
C TYR A 49 0.88 -0.45 12.83
N ARG A 50 0.73 -1.75 13.06
CA ARG A 50 1.64 -2.48 13.94
C ARG A 50 1.72 -3.93 13.49
N VAL A 51 2.82 -4.57 13.86
CA VAL A 51 3.03 -5.99 13.61
C VAL A 51 2.96 -6.69 14.96
N GLU A 52 2.11 -7.70 15.06
CA GLU A 52 1.89 -8.46 16.28
C GLU A 52 2.26 -9.92 16.06
N PRO A 53 2.72 -10.63 17.11
CA PRO A 53 2.91 -12.06 16.98
C PRO A 53 1.58 -12.77 16.80
N GLY A 54 1.54 -13.70 15.86
CA GLY A 54 0.36 -14.50 15.58
C GLY A 54 0.60 -15.95 15.96
N GLU A 55 -0.34 -16.79 15.59
CA GLU A 55 -0.24 -18.23 15.83
C GLU A 55 0.94 -18.81 15.04
N ASN A 56 1.60 -19.81 15.64
CA ASN A 56 2.72 -20.51 15.02
C ASN A 56 3.86 -19.58 14.59
N ASN A 57 4.10 -18.53 15.38
CA ASN A 57 5.16 -17.54 15.11
C ASN A 57 5.01 -16.82 13.78
N LYS A 58 3.79 -16.78 13.24
CA LYS A 58 3.51 -16.03 12.01
C LYS A 58 3.03 -14.63 12.38
N PRO A 59 3.76 -13.59 11.98
CA PRO A 59 3.37 -12.24 12.33
C PRO A 59 2.10 -11.80 11.63
N VAL A 60 1.34 -10.95 12.33
CA VAL A 60 0.10 -10.37 11.81
C VAL A 60 0.28 -8.86 11.71
N LEU A 61 -0.03 -8.30 10.56
CA LEU A 61 -0.02 -6.86 10.35
C LEU A 61 -1.43 -6.34 10.64
N GLN A 62 -1.52 -5.36 11.53
CA GLN A 62 -2.77 -4.70 11.84
C GLN A 62 -2.68 -3.25 11.39
N ILE A 63 -3.65 -2.80 10.62
CA ILE A 63 -3.70 -1.45 10.07
C ILE A 63 -4.92 -0.75 10.64
N GLU A 64 -4.71 0.40 11.27
CA GLU A 64 -5.80 1.25 11.72
C GLU A 64 -6.21 2.17 10.59
N LEU A 65 -7.45 2.06 10.16
CA LEU A 65 -7.99 2.83 9.06
C LEU A 65 -8.26 4.27 9.52
N LYS A 66 -8.23 5.18 8.57
CA LYS A 66 -8.38 6.60 8.87
C LYS A 66 -9.64 7.15 8.21
N TYR A 67 -10.41 7.89 9.00
CA TYR A 67 -11.65 8.50 8.54
C TYR A 67 -11.62 9.98 8.86
N PHE A 68 -12.30 10.76 8.04
CA PHE A 68 -12.47 12.20 8.28
C PHE A 68 -13.94 12.53 8.03
N GLU A 69 -14.58 13.08 9.07
CA GLU A 69 -16.00 13.44 9.03
C GLU A 69 -16.89 12.28 8.54
N GLY A 70 -16.60 11.07 9.05
CA GLY A 70 -17.37 9.88 8.73
C GLY A 70 -17.06 9.22 7.39
N ARG A 71 -16.07 9.73 6.66
CA ARG A 71 -15.70 9.18 5.35
C ARG A 71 -14.28 8.63 5.38
N PRO A 72 -14.02 7.54 4.66
CA PRO A 72 -12.64 7.04 4.53
C PRO A 72 -11.74 8.11 3.90
N VAL A 73 -10.53 8.21 4.41
CA VAL A 73 -9.53 9.12 3.82
C VAL A 73 -9.09 8.62 2.45
N ILE A 74 -9.04 7.30 2.27
CA ILE A 74 -8.71 6.70 0.97
C ILE A 74 -9.96 6.65 0.11
N ASP A 75 -9.96 7.36 -1.01
CA ASP A 75 -11.04 7.28 -2.01
C ASP A 75 -10.83 6.09 -2.93
N GLU A 76 -9.60 5.90 -3.39
CA GLU A 76 -9.27 4.82 -4.31
C GLU A 76 -7.96 4.18 -3.90
N ILE A 77 -7.92 2.85 -3.93
CA ILE A 77 -6.70 2.08 -3.72
C ILE A 77 -6.77 0.88 -4.65
N ARG A 78 -5.82 0.76 -5.57
CA ARG A 78 -5.84 -0.33 -6.55
C ARG A 78 -4.46 -0.83 -6.90
N ARG A 79 -4.42 -2.11 -7.24
CA ARG A 79 -3.21 -2.78 -7.69
C ARG A 79 -2.88 -2.35 -9.12
N VAL A 80 -1.61 -2.11 -9.40
CA VAL A 80 -1.14 -1.79 -10.76
C VAL A 80 -0.33 -2.97 -11.30
N SER A 81 0.83 -3.24 -10.72
CA SER A 81 1.65 -4.39 -11.11
C SER A 81 1.11 -5.66 -10.46
N ARG A 82 1.05 -6.75 -11.20
CA ARG A 82 0.52 -8.02 -10.71
C ARG A 82 1.22 -9.19 -11.39
N SER A 83 1.01 -10.40 -10.88
CA SER A 83 1.73 -11.60 -11.33
C SER A 83 1.70 -11.81 -12.84
N GLY A 84 0.56 -11.60 -13.47
CA GLY A 84 0.43 -11.78 -14.91
C GLY A 84 0.89 -10.61 -15.74
N LEU A 85 1.14 -9.44 -15.12
CA LEU A 85 1.55 -8.23 -15.82
C LEU A 85 2.30 -7.33 -14.88
N ARG A 86 3.63 -7.45 -14.88
CA ARG A 86 4.50 -6.59 -14.06
C ARG A 86 4.69 -5.26 -14.74
N ILE A 87 4.51 -4.17 -14.00
CA ILE A 87 4.61 -2.80 -14.52
C ILE A 87 5.83 -2.13 -13.88
N TYR A 88 6.83 -1.85 -14.70
CA TYR A 88 8.07 -1.16 -14.28
C TYR A 88 8.14 0.20 -14.96
N ARG A 89 8.62 1.20 -14.22
CA ARG A 89 8.81 2.54 -14.77
C ARG A 89 10.16 3.09 -14.33
N GLY A 90 10.87 3.71 -15.25
CA GLY A 90 12.08 4.44 -14.93
C GLY A 90 11.75 5.70 -14.14
N LYS A 91 12.80 6.33 -13.60
CA LYS A 91 12.66 7.50 -12.73
C LYS A 91 11.77 8.59 -13.32
N SER A 92 11.93 8.90 -14.60
CA SER A 92 11.16 9.95 -15.25
C SER A 92 9.75 9.52 -15.69
N ASP A 93 9.49 8.22 -15.67
CA ASP A 93 8.22 7.67 -16.14
C ASP A 93 7.32 7.20 -15.02
N VAL A 94 7.72 7.39 -13.77
CA VAL A 94 6.86 7.05 -12.62
C VAL A 94 5.63 7.96 -12.66
N PRO A 95 4.42 7.36 -12.66
CA PRO A 95 3.21 8.15 -12.86
C PRO A 95 2.91 9.07 -11.68
N LYS A 96 2.29 10.20 -11.99
CA LYS A 96 1.67 11.05 -10.98
C LYS A 96 0.20 10.71 -10.90
N VAL A 97 -0.29 10.48 -9.70
CA VAL A 97 -1.68 10.10 -9.48
C VAL A 97 -2.49 11.37 -9.22
N GLN A 98 -3.52 11.60 -10.02
CA GLN A 98 -4.39 12.79 -9.92
C GLN A 98 -3.58 14.08 -9.84
N GLY A 99 -2.61 14.25 -10.73
CA GLY A 99 -1.81 15.46 -10.80
C GLY A 99 -0.96 15.72 -9.56
N GLY A 100 -0.64 14.69 -8.79
CA GLY A 100 0.14 14.80 -7.57
C GLY A 100 -0.68 14.84 -6.30
N LEU A 101 -2.00 14.77 -6.38
CA LEU A 101 -2.87 14.73 -5.20
C LEU A 101 -2.92 13.34 -4.58
N GLY A 102 -2.72 12.29 -5.39
CA GLY A 102 -2.58 10.93 -4.90
C GLY A 102 -1.14 10.47 -4.95
N ILE A 103 -0.90 9.21 -4.65
CA ILE A 103 0.44 8.62 -4.70
C ILE A 103 0.43 7.29 -5.46
N ALA A 104 1.58 6.96 -6.04
CA ALA A 104 1.89 5.59 -6.44
C ALA A 104 2.89 5.05 -5.44
N ILE A 105 2.80 3.78 -5.11
CA ILE A 105 3.77 3.10 -4.24
C ILE A 105 4.64 2.24 -5.13
N VAL A 106 5.95 2.47 -5.08
CA VAL A 106 6.93 1.90 -6.00
C VAL A 106 7.94 1.07 -5.24
N SER A 107 8.21 -0.13 -5.74
CA SER A 107 9.26 -1.00 -5.18
C SER A 107 10.53 -0.77 -6.00
N THR A 108 11.56 -0.21 -5.36
CA THR A 108 12.83 0.11 -6.00
C THR A 108 13.96 -0.68 -5.38
N SER A 109 15.14 -0.60 -5.97
CA SER A 109 16.34 -1.21 -5.39
C SER A 109 16.70 -0.61 -4.03
N ALA A 110 16.23 0.61 -3.75
CA ALA A 110 16.45 1.27 -2.47
C ALA A 110 15.31 1.04 -1.46
N GLY A 111 14.30 0.25 -1.84
CA GLY A 111 13.16 -0.06 -0.99
C GLY A 111 11.83 0.37 -1.58
N VAL A 112 10.77 0.16 -0.82
CA VAL A 112 9.42 0.58 -1.21
C VAL A 112 9.24 2.04 -0.79
N MET A 113 8.76 2.86 -1.72
CA MET A 113 8.62 4.30 -1.47
C MET A 113 7.50 4.90 -2.30
N SER A 114 7.14 6.15 -1.99
CA SER A 114 6.16 6.88 -2.80
C SER A 114 6.77 7.28 -4.14
N ASP A 115 5.89 7.62 -5.10
CA ASP A 115 6.34 8.11 -6.40
C ASP A 115 7.20 9.37 -6.29
N ARG A 116 6.87 10.26 -5.34
CA ARG A 116 7.69 11.47 -5.13
C ARG A 116 9.10 11.13 -4.70
N ALA A 117 9.24 10.20 -3.77
CA ALA A 117 10.57 9.77 -3.31
C ALA A 117 11.33 9.06 -4.43
N ALA A 118 10.63 8.23 -5.20
CA ALA A 118 11.24 7.51 -6.32
C ALA A 118 11.74 8.47 -7.41
N ARG A 119 10.98 9.53 -7.69
CA ARG A 119 11.40 10.54 -8.66
C ARG A 119 12.56 11.39 -8.16
N ALA A 120 12.56 11.70 -6.86
CA ALA A 120 13.58 12.59 -6.29
C ALA A 120 14.97 11.98 -6.25
N GLY A 121 15.08 10.70 -5.93
CA GLY A 121 16.39 10.10 -5.73
C GLY A 121 16.52 8.66 -6.16
N GLY A 122 15.44 8.07 -6.64
CA GLY A 122 15.40 6.66 -6.92
C GLY A 122 15.67 6.32 -8.38
N PRO A 123 16.00 5.07 -8.64
CA PRO A 123 16.22 4.59 -10.01
C PRO A 123 14.94 4.23 -10.75
N GLY A 124 13.77 4.44 -10.15
CA GLY A 124 12.52 3.89 -10.64
C GLY A 124 12.31 2.47 -10.14
N GLY A 125 11.28 1.82 -10.58
CA GLY A 125 11.02 0.46 -10.13
C GLY A 125 9.65 -0.06 -10.54
N GLU A 126 9.18 -1.06 -9.81
CA GLU A 126 7.88 -1.67 -10.04
C GLU A 126 6.79 -0.84 -9.36
N VAL A 127 5.81 -0.40 -10.16
CA VAL A 127 4.67 0.34 -9.61
C VAL A 127 3.69 -0.66 -9.01
N LEU A 128 3.65 -0.73 -7.69
CA LEU A 128 2.85 -1.73 -6.98
C LEU A 128 1.36 -1.37 -6.99
N CYS A 129 1.05 -0.15 -6.62
CA CYS A 129 -0.34 0.28 -6.50
C CYS A 129 -0.44 1.80 -6.55
N VAL A 130 -1.66 2.30 -6.68
CA VAL A 130 -1.96 3.73 -6.61
C VAL A 130 -3.01 3.96 -5.54
N VAL A 131 -2.90 5.08 -4.85
CA VAL A 131 -3.78 5.47 -3.74
C VAL A 131 -4.12 6.94 -3.87
N SER A 132 -5.37 7.24 -3.69
CA SER A 132 -5.82 8.63 -3.68
C SER A 132 -7.02 8.85 -2.77
#